data_8940fba60188d6cff719bc7df687b149
#
_entry.id   8940fba60188d6cff719bc7df687b149
#
_cell.length_a   1.000
_cell.length_b   1.000
_cell.length_c   1.000
_cell.angle_alpha   90.00
_cell.angle_beta   90.00
_cell.angle_gamma   90.00
#
_symmetry.space_group_name_H-M   'P 1'
#
loop_
_entity.id
_entity.type
_entity.pdbx_description
1 polymer ?
#
loop_
_entity_poly.entity_id
_entity_poly.type
_entity_poly.pdbx_seq_one_letter_code
_entity_poly.pdbx_strand_id
1 'polypeptide(L)'
;MDYINDTEIQHILVIDDDERLRLLLRRFLEESGFRVTDVASAGDARRLLGGIAFDLLIIDIMMPGETGLEFLTDLRKDSEVPALFLTAMAETEHRITGLESGADDYMSKPFEPRELVLRIRSILARAAARPRQTGSSIGFGPYSFDPATGVLMHSSGRIHITTAEQKLLASFASCPDTVLSREDIAAAMDSSMRGRSIDVAVARLRAKIEPDPRYPVYLQT
;
A
#
# COMPACT_ATOMS: atom_id res chain seq x y z
N MET A 1 25.57 -1.90 -24.13
CA MET A 1 25.06 -0.76 -23.31
C MET A 1 23.91 -1.34 -22.52
N ASP A 2 24.27 -1.97 -21.40
CA ASP A 2 23.33 -2.75 -20.59
C ASP A 2 22.41 -1.77 -19.86
N TYR A 3 21.13 -1.82 -20.20
CA TYR A 3 20.08 -1.20 -19.39
C TYR A 3 20.07 -1.94 -18.04
N ILE A 4 20.69 -1.35 -17.04
CA ILE A 4 20.50 -1.74 -15.65
C ILE A 4 19.01 -1.54 -15.39
N ASN A 5 18.29 -2.65 -15.34
CA ASN A 5 16.91 -2.70 -14.87
C ASN A 5 16.99 -2.28 -13.40
N ASP A 6 16.59 -1.05 -13.11
CA ASP A 6 16.49 -0.52 -11.75
C ASP A 6 15.31 -1.24 -11.09
N THR A 7 15.60 -2.49 -10.67
CA THR A 7 14.62 -3.31 -9.96
C THR A 7 14.50 -2.67 -8.59
N GLU A 8 13.46 -1.90 -8.40
CA GLU A 8 13.11 -1.25 -7.14
C GLU A 8 13.20 -2.30 -6.02
N ILE A 9 14.11 -2.09 -5.04
CA ILE A 9 14.37 -3.03 -3.94
C ILE A 9 13.06 -3.17 -3.15
N GLN A 10 12.48 -4.36 -3.15
CA GLN A 10 11.21 -4.66 -2.52
C GLN A 10 11.30 -4.50 -1.01
N HIS A 11 10.35 -3.79 -0.42
CA HIS A 11 10.32 -3.44 0.99
C HIS A 11 9.35 -4.34 1.77
N ILE A 12 9.87 -5.10 2.71
CA ILE A 12 9.12 -6.05 3.55
C ILE A 12 8.96 -5.48 4.95
N LEU A 13 7.75 -5.56 5.50
CA LEU A 13 7.47 -5.30 6.91
C LEU A 13 7.33 -6.62 7.67
N VAL A 14 8.14 -6.83 8.71
CA VAL A 14 8.06 -7.97 9.63
C VAL A 14 7.36 -7.52 10.92
N ILE A 15 6.31 -8.24 11.32
CA ILE A 15 5.49 -7.95 12.49
C ILE A 15 5.45 -9.20 13.36
N ASP A 16 6.20 -9.21 14.44
CA ASP A 16 6.35 -10.36 15.36
C ASP A 16 6.78 -9.83 16.73
N ASP A 17 6.28 -10.35 17.83
CA ASP A 17 6.64 -9.89 19.17
C ASP A 17 8.00 -10.44 19.64
N ASP A 18 8.48 -11.54 19.06
CA ASP A 18 9.81 -12.12 19.33
C ASP A 18 10.92 -11.27 18.68
N GLU A 19 11.62 -10.48 19.49
CA GLU A 19 12.74 -9.65 19.05
C GLU A 19 13.87 -10.45 18.38
N ARG A 20 14.17 -11.65 18.90
CA ARG A 20 15.26 -12.49 18.36
C ARG A 20 14.93 -12.99 16.95
N LEU A 21 13.68 -13.37 16.76
CA LEU A 21 13.20 -13.81 15.45
C LEU A 21 13.16 -12.64 14.48
N ARG A 22 12.70 -11.47 14.89
CA ARG A 22 12.71 -10.27 14.04
C ARG A 22 14.12 -9.92 13.56
N LEU A 23 15.10 -9.88 14.47
CA LEU A 23 16.49 -9.60 14.12
C LEU A 23 17.09 -10.65 13.15
N LEU A 24 16.77 -11.92 13.36
CA LEU A 24 17.20 -13.00 12.47
C LEU A 24 16.58 -12.85 11.08
N LEU A 25 15.26 -12.64 11.01
CA LEU A 25 14.54 -12.45 9.75
C LEU A 25 15.05 -11.24 8.99
N ARG A 26 15.19 -10.11 9.68
CA ARG A 26 15.71 -8.87 9.07
C ARG A 26 17.06 -9.12 8.40
N ARG A 27 18.03 -9.63 9.14
CA ARG A 27 19.36 -9.92 8.61
C ARG A 27 19.30 -10.86 7.40
N PHE A 28 18.58 -11.97 7.51
CA PHE A 28 18.50 -12.97 6.46
C PHE A 28 17.81 -12.45 5.19
N LEU A 29 16.75 -11.66 5.34
CA LEU A 29 16.03 -11.06 4.22
C LEU A 29 16.83 -9.93 3.56
N GLU A 30 17.55 -9.12 4.34
CA GLU A 30 18.47 -8.10 3.81
C GLU A 30 19.62 -8.77 3.00
N GLU A 31 20.22 -9.84 3.52
CA GLU A 31 21.20 -10.65 2.79
C GLU A 31 20.62 -11.29 1.51
N SER A 32 19.30 -11.50 1.46
CA SER A 32 18.56 -12.03 0.30
C SER A 32 18.16 -10.97 -0.72
N GLY A 33 18.51 -9.67 -0.47
CA GLY A 33 18.31 -8.55 -1.38
C GLY A 33 17.01 -7.76 -1.17
N PHE A 34 16.31 -7.94 -0.05
CA PHE A 34 15.13 -7.15 0.32
C PHE A 34 15.50 -5.97 1.22
N ARG A 35 14.70 -4.92 1.18
CA ARG A 35 14.68 -3.92 2.24
C ARG A 35 13.74 -4.38 3.33
N VAL A 36 14.13 -4.28 4.60
CA VAL A 36 13.33 -4.78 5.72
C VAL A 36 13.12 -3.72 6.78
N THR A 37 11.89 -3.60 7.23
CA THR A 37 11.53 -2.89 8.46
C THR A 37 10.84 -3.91 9.37
N ASP A 38 11.12 -3.87 10.68
CA ASP A 38 10.51 -4.76 11.64
C ASP A 38 9.86 -4.00 12.79
N VAL A 39 8.76 -4.54 13.31
CA VAL A 39 8.01 -3.99 14.45
C VAL A 39 7.50 -5.10 15.37
N ALA A 40 7.27 -4.75 16.64
CA ALA A 40 6.89 -5.70 17.67
C ALA A 40 5.38 -5.86 17.85
N SER A 41 4.55 -5.03 17.20
CA SER A 41 3.10 -5.02 17.43
C SER A 41 2.31 -4.58 16.20
N ALA A 42 1.03 -4.97 16.14
CA ALA A 42 0.06 -4.50 15.17
C ALA A 42 -0.11 -2.96 15.19
N GLY A 43 -0.08 -2.35 16.38
CA GLY A 43 -0.19 -0.90 16.55
C GLY A 43 0.98 -0.13 15.92
N ASP A 44 2.21 -0.67 16.05
CA ASP A 44 3.39 -0.10 15.40
C ASP A 44 3.32 -0.26 13.89
N ALA A 45 2.87 -1.43 13.42
CA ALA A 45 2.68 -1.70 11.99
C ALA A 45 1.70 -0.71 11.35
N ARG A 46 0.54 -0.43 11.99
CA ARG A 46 -0.43 0.56 11.49
C ARG A 46 0.18 1.96 11.36
N ARG A 47 1.00 2.38 12.33
CA ARG A 47 1.67 3.69 12.27
C ARG A 47 2.59 3.80 11.06
N LEU A 48 3.34 2.74 10.76
CA LEU A 48 4.23 2.71 9.60
C LEU A 48 3.46 2.65 8.28
N LEU A 49 2.43 1.82 8.19
CA LEU A 49 1.58 1.68 7.00
C LEU A 49 0.86 2.98 6.62
N GLY A 50 0.61 3.86 7.59
CA GLY A 50 0.05 5.19 7.34
C GLY A 50 0.99 6.15 6.61
N GLY A 51 2.30 5.86 6.52
CA GLY A 51 3.30 6.75 5.92
C GLY A 51 4.29 6.07 4.97
N ILE A 52 4.40 4.75 5.00
CA ILE A 52 5.38 3.97 4.24
C ILE A 52 4.65 2.89 3.45
N ALA A 53 4.97 2.77 2.16
CA ALA A 53 4.51 1.67 1.34
C ALA A 53 5.41 0.44 1.54
N PHE A 54 4.80 -0.72 1.69
CA PHE A 54 5.46 -2.01 1.74
C PHE A 54 4.94 -2.91 0.63
N ASP A 55 5.80 -3.77 0.10
CA ASP A 55 5.46 -4.72 -0.96
C ASP A 55 4.91 -6.03 -0.41
N LEU A 56 5.26 -6.37 0.85
CA LEU A 56 4.80 -7.57 1.53
C LEU A 56 4.87 -7.40 3.04
N LEU A 57 3.88 -7.97 3.74
CA LEU A 57 3.87 -8.11 5.20
C LEU A 57 4.20 -9.56 5.59
N ILE A 58 5.06 -9.73 6.59
CA ILE A 58 5.27 -10.99 7.29
C ILE A 58 4.72 -10.80 8.69
N ILE A 59 3.73 -11.60 9.08
CA ILE A 59 2.94 -11.34 10.30
C ILE A 59 2.93 -12.60 11.16
N ASP A 60 3.33 -12.46 12.42
CA ASP A 60 3.03 -13.52 13.40
C ASP A 60 1.55 -13.48 13.78
N ILE A 61 0.93 -14.65 13.88
CA ILE A 61 -0.46 -14.75 14.33
C ILE A 61 -0.59 -14.47 15.82
N MET A 62 0.36 -15.00 16.60
CA MET A 62 0.26 -15.01 18.07
C MET A 62 1.00 -13.83 18.70
N MET A 63 0.43 -12.64 18.56
CA MET A 63 0.99 -11.45 19.21
C MET A 63 0.17 -11.04 20.44
N PRO A 64 0.79 -10.46 21.47
CA PRO A 64 0.09 -9.94 22.64
C PRO A 64 -0.87 -8.79 22.29
N GLY A 65 -2.08 -8.83 22.82
CA GLY A 65 -3.12 -7.82 22.61
C GLY A 65 -3.91 -8.09 21.34
N GLU A 66 -3.49 -7.54 20.21
CA GLU A 66 -4.13 -7.77 18.92
C GLU A 66 -3.40 -8.88 18.16
N THR A 67 -4.13 -9.90 17.75
CA THR A 67 -3.59 -11.00 16.98
C THR A 67 -3.28 -10.59 15.53
N GLY A 68 -2.34 -11.30 14.86
CA GLY A 68 -2.04 -11.05 13.45
C GLY A 68 -3.26 -11.25 12.53
N LEU A 69 -4.16 -12.16 12.89
CA LEU A 69 -5.41 -12.40 12.14
C LEU A 69 -6.37 -11.21 12.24
N GLU A 70 -6.59 -10.69 13.44
CA GLU A 70 -7.43 -9.50 13.65
C GLU A 70 -6.85 -8.29 12.93
N PHE A 71 -5.53 -8.10 13.06
CA PHE A 71 -4.80 -7.04 12.37
C PHE A 71 -4.97 -7.10 10.86
N LEU A 72 -4.74 -8.28 10.24
CA LEU A 72 -4.86 -8.42 8.78
C LEU A 72 -6.31 -8.27 8.31
N THR A 73 -7.29 -8.84 9.04
CA THR A 73 -8.71 -8.70 8.73
C THR A 73 -9.14 -7.24 8.72
N ASP A 74 -8.67 -6.45 9.68
CA ASP A 74 -8.95 -5.02 9.72
C ASP A 74 -8.24 -4.27 8.59
N LEU A 75 -6.97 -4.58 8.35
CA LEU A 75 -6.17 -3.98 7.28
C LEU A 75 -6.78 -4.23 5.88
N ARG A 76 -7.41 -5.38 5.65
CA ARG A 76 -8.04 -5.76 4.38
C ARG A 76 -9.24 -4.90 3.99
N LYS A 77 -9.77 -4.08 4.90
CA LYS A 77 -10.80 -3.09 4.59
C LYS A 77 -10.29 -1.98 3.66
N ASP A 78 -8.98 -1.66 3.77
CA ASP A 78 -8.39 -0.50 3.12
C ASP A 78 -7.11 -0.82 2.32
N SER A 79 -6.59 -2.08 2.39
CA SER A 79 -5.29 -2.44 1.81
C SER A 79 -5.24 -3.87 1.31
N GLU A 80 -4.72 -4.03 0.09
CA GLU A 80 -4.46 -5.33 -0.53
C GLU A 80 -2.96 -5.70 -0.53
N VAL A 81 -2.16 -5.06 0.33
CA VAL A 81 -0.74 -5.40 0.44
C VAL A 81 -0.57 -6.90 0.70
N PRO A 82 0.26 -7.62 -0.07
CA PRO A 82 0.47 -9.05 0.14
C PRO A 82 0.89 -9.38 1.56
N ALA A 83 0.39 -10.48 2.11
CA ALA A 83 0.66 -10.90 3.48
C ALA A 83 0.97 -12.40 3.57
N LEU A 84 2.02 -12.72 4.33
CA LEU A 84 2.44 -14.07 4.69
C LEU A 84 2.34 -14.21 6.21
N PHE A 85 1.59 -15.19 6.71
CA PHE A 85 1.60 -15.53 8.13
C PHE A 85 2.76 -16.45 8.49
N LEU A 86 3.42 -16.15 9.62
CA LEU A 86 4.29 -17.06 10.34
C LEU A 86 3.60 -17.47 11.65
N THR A 87 3.55 -18.75 11.96
CA THR A 87 2.85 -19.20 13.18
C THR A 87 3.48 -20.43 13.79
N ALA A 88 3.40 -20.53 15.11
CA ALA A 88 3.74 -21.74 15.86
C ALA A 88 2.65 -22.83 15.79
N MET A 89 1.46 -22.52 15.29
CA MET A 89 0.33 -23.44 15.23
C MET A 89 0.31 -24.23 13.92
N ALA A 90 0.49 -25.55 14.03
CA ALA A 90 0.42 -26.49 12.90
C ALA A 90 -1.02 -26.99 12.60
N GLU A 91 -2.03 -26.56 13.35
CA GLU A 91 -3.38 -27.10 13.26
C GLU A 91 -4.14 -26.60 12.03
N THR A 92 -4.83 -27.54 11.38
CA THR A 92 -5.53 -27.36 10.10
C THR A 92 -6.66 -26.32 10.18
N GLU A 93 -7.28 -26.15 11.34
CA GLU A 93 -8.36 -25.18 11.55
C GLU A 93 -7.87 -23.73 11.46
N HIS A 94 -6.70 -23.42 11.99
CA HIS A 94 -6.12 -22.07 11.89
C HIS A 94 -5.60 -21.72 10.48
N ARG A 95 -5.25 -22.74 9.67
CA ARG A 95 -4.91 -22.51 8.25
C ARG A 95 -6.13 -22.10 7.42
N ILE A 96 -7.30 -22.65 7.72
CA ILE A 96 -8.56 -22.30 7.05
C ILE A 96 -8.95 -20.87 7.43
N THR A 97 -8.93 -20.54 8.72
CA THR A 97 -9.23 -19.17 9.20
C THR A 97 -8.21 -18.15 8.69
N GLY A 98 -6.93 -18.54 8.55
CA GLY A 98 -5.88 -17.66 7.98
C GLY A 98 -6.08 -17.36 6.50
N LEU A 99 -6.57 -18.31 5.71
CA LEU A 99 -6.92 -18.10 4.30
C LEU A 99 -8.21 -17.24 4.15
N GLU A 100 -9.16 -17.41 5.05
CA GLU A 100 -10.38 -16.58 5.10
C GLU A 100 -10.08 -15.13 5.51
N SER A 101 -9.00 -14.86 6.25
CA SER A 101 -8.54 -13.51 6.61
C SER A 101 -7.87 -12.74 5.45
N GLY A 102 -7.72 -13.37 4.28
CA GLY A 102 -7.16 -12.73 3.07
C GLY A 102 -5.63 -12.72 3.00
N ALA A 103 -4.93 -13.63 3.68
CA ALA A 103 -3.50 -13.82 3.51
C ALA A 103 -3.17 -14.52 2.18
N ASP A 104 -2.00 -14.22 1.61
CA ASP A 104 -1.54 -14.81 0.34
C ASP A 104 -0.81 -16.15 0.54
N ASP A 105 -0.25 -16.39 1.72
CA ASP A 105 0.37 -17.68 2.10
C ASP A 105 0.50 -17.79 3.63
N TYR A 106 0.92 -18.99 4.06
CA TYR A 106 1.00 -19.40 5.45
C TYR A 106 2.20 -20.32 5.67
N MET A 107 2.98 -20.07 6.73
CA MET A 107 4.13 -20.90 7.06
C MET A 107 4.21 -21.18 8.55
N SER A 108 4.41 -22.46 8.92
CA SER A 108 4.56 -22.87 10.32
C SER A 108 5.99 -22.67 10.83
N LYS A 109 6.12 -22.21 12.07
CA LYS A 109 7.38 -22.23 12.82
C LYS A 109 7.58 -23.62 13.45
N PRO A 110 8.78 -24.23 13.42
CA PRO A 110 10.02 -23.74 12.80
C PRO A 110 10.00 -23.92 11.28
N PHE A 111 10.66 -23.02 10.56
CA PHE A 111 10.73 -23.01 9.10
C PHE A 111 12.18 -22.92 8.61
N GLU A 112 12.40 -23.38 7.39
CA GLU A 112 13.67 -23.22 6.72
C GLU A 112 13.77 -21.83 6.09
N PRO A 113 14.79 -21.00 6.40
CA PRO A 113 14.91 -19.64 5.89
C PRO A 113 14.87 -19.54 4.36
N ARG A 114 15.45 -20.53 3.66
CA ARG A 114 15.41 -20.57 2.18
C ARG A 114 14.00 -20.75 1.64
N GLU A 115 13.16 -21.55 2.32
CA GLU A 115 11.77 -21.73 1.94
C GLU A 115 11.00 -20.43 2.08
N LEU A 116 11.22 -19.67 3.16
CA LEU A 116 10.61 -18.37 3.36
C LEU A 116 10.90 -17.42 2.19
N VAL A 117 12.17 -17.32 1.76
CA VAL A 117 12.53 -16.47 0.61
C VAL A 117 11.85 -16.90 -0.68
N LEU A 118 11.75 -18.20 -0.95
CA LEU A 118 11.05 -18.70 -2.13
C LEU A 118 9.56 -18.36 -2.12
N ARG A 119 8.91 -18.48 -0.97
CA ARG A 119 7.50 -18.09 -0.79
C ARG A 119 7.30 -16.59 -0.97
N ILE A 120 8.14 -15.77 -0.35
CA ILE A 120 8.13 -14.31 -0.53
C ILE A 120 8.21 -13.96 -2.02
N ARG A 121 9.21 -14.50 -2.72
CA ARG A 121 9.37 -14.24 -4.17
C ARG A 121 8.18 -14.73 -4.98
N SER A 122 7.59 -15.87 -4.64
CA SER A 122 6.38 -16.38 -5.29
C SER A 122 5.16 -15.48 -5.07
N ILE A 123 4.98 -14.96 -3.84
CA ILE A 123 3.90 -14.02 -3.52
C ILE A 123 4.08 -12.73 -4.29
N LEU A 124 5.27 -12.13 -4.25
CA LEU A 124 5.60 -10.89 -4.94
C LEU A 124 5.47 -11.02 -6.47
N ALA A 125 5.91 -12.15 -7.05
CA ALA A 125 5.74 -12.44 -8.46
C ALA A 125 4.25 -12.57 -8.85
N ARG A 126 3.43 -13.23 -8.02
CA ARG A 126 1.98 -13.31 -8.22
C ARG A 126 1.29 -11.96 -8.06
N ALA A 127 1.72 -11.15 -7.10
CA ALA A 127 1.22 -9.80 -6.90
C ALA A 127 1.59 -8.87 -8.07
N ALA A 128 2.79 -9.05 -8.64
CA ALA A 128 3.22 -8.34 -9.85
C ALA A 128 2.53 -8.87 -11.13
N ALA A 129 2.23 -10.19 -11.20
CA ALA A 129 1.56 -10.85 -12.32
C ALA A 129 0.03 -10.81 -12.22
N ARG A 130 -0.53 -10.62 -11.02
CA ARG A 130 -1.90 -10.12 -10.95
C ARG A 130 -1.86 -8.85 -11.79
N PRO A 131 -2.70 -8.71 -12.85
CA PRO A 131 -3.02 -7.36 -13.25
C PRO A 131 -3.43 -6.76 -11.90
N ARG A 132 -2.63 -5.81 -11.38
CA ARG A 132 -3.16 -4.96 -10.32
C ARG A 132 -4.56 -4.74 -10.80
N GLN A 133 -5.58 -5.24 -10.08
CA GLN A 133 -6.87 -4.64 -10.20
C GLN A 133 -6.60 -3.23 -9.73
N THR A 134 -6.00 -2.51 -10.65
CA THR A 134 -6.07 -1.10 -10.71
C THR A 134 -7.55 -0.88 -10.71
N GLY A 135 -8.11 -0.59 -9.56
CA GLY A 135 -9.32 0.16 -9.53
C GLY A 135 -9.03 1.28 -10.49
N SER A 136 -9.45 1.08 -11.72
CA SER A 136 -9.13 1.82 -12.93
C SER A 136 -8.15 2.98 -12.70
N SER A 137 -6.85 2.72 -12.90
CA SER A 137 -5.90 3.84 -12.95
C SER A 137 -6.38 4.76 -14.06
N ILE A 138 -6.71 5.99 -13.67
CA ILE A 138 -7.29 6.96 -14.58
C ILE A 138 -6.14 7.68 -15.25
N GLY A 139 -6.02 7.44 -16.56
CA GLY A 139 -5.05 8.14 -17.40
C GLY A 139 -5.57 9.51 -17.81
N PHE A 140 -4.77 10.55 -17.60
CA PHE A 140 -5.05 11.89 -18.12
C PHE A 140 -3.75 12.56 -18.58
N GLY A 141 -3.64 12.80 -19.86
CA GLY A 141 -2.40 13.27 -20.49
C GLY A 141 -1.22 12.32 -20.20
N PRO A 142 -0.06 12.82 -19.71
CA PRO A 142 1.09 12.00 -19.36
C PRO A 142 0.99 11.37 -17.97
N TYR A 143 -0.13 11.55 -17.27
CA TYR A 143 -0.35 11.11 -15.89
C TYR A 143 -1.19 9.84 -15.83
N SER A 144 -0.95 9.05 -14.78
CA SER A 144 -1.78 7.92 -14.37
C SER A 144 -1.98 8.00 -12.87
N PHE A 145 -3.22 8.06 -12.43
CA PHE A 145 -3.60 8.08 -11.02
C PHE A 145 -4.34 6.82 -10.63
N ASP A 146 -3.90 6.18 -9.57
CA ASP A 146 -4.58 5.04 -8.96
C ASP A 146 -5.36 5.51 -7.72
N PRO A 147 -6.70 5.55 -7.76
CA PRO A 147 -7.51 6.01 -6.63
C PRO A 147 -7.40 5.11 -5.39
N ALA A 148 -7.14 3.80 -5.58
CA ALA A 148 -7.07 2.84 -4.48
C ALA A 148 -5.79 3.00 -3.65
N THR A 149 -4.66 3.29 -4.32
CA THR A 149 -3.36 3.49 -3.65
C THR A 149 -3.02 4.96 -3.43
N GLY A 150 -3.77 5.89 -4.06
CA GLY A 150 -3.47 7.32 -4.05
C GLY A 150 -2.17 7.69 -4.77
N VAL A 151 -1.64 6.80 -5.61
CA VAL A 151 -0.38 7.01 -6.32
C VAL A 151 -0.63 7.76 -7.63
N LEU A 152 0.07 8.88 -7.80
CA LEU A 152 0.11 9.63 -9.05
C LEU A 152 1.46 9.42 -9.74
N MET A 153 1.40 8.91 -10.97
CA MET A 153 2.57 8.70 -11.82
C MET A 153 2.54 9.66 -13.00
N HIS A 154 3.70 10.14 -13.38
CA HIS A 154 3.95 10.82 -14.67
C HIS A 154 4.90 9.94 -15.48
N SER A 155 4.98 10.15 -16.78
CA SER A 155 5.93 9.40 -17.65
C SER A 155 7.40 9.48 -17.21
N SER A 156 7.77 10.51 -16.42
CA SER A 156 9.10 10.71 -15.85
C SER A 156 9.29 10.16 -14.42
N GLY A 157 8.24 9.58 -13.81
CA GLY A 157 8.30 9.02 -12.46
C GLY A 157 7.12 9.40 -11.56
N ARG A 158 7.22 9.02 -10.28
CA ARG A 158 6.17 9.27 -9.28
C ARG A 158 6.10 10.75 -8.90
N ILE A 159 4.87 11.28 -8.85
CA ILE A 159 4.61 12.63 -8.32
C ILE A 159 4.12 12.52 -6.89
N HIS A 160 4.79 13.24 -6.00
CA HIS A 160 4.39 13.29 -4.59
C HIS A 160 3.18 14.22 -4.41
N ILE A 161 2.06 13.64 -3.99
CA ILE A 161 0.83 14.36 -3.63
C ILE A 161 0.48 14.08 -2.16
N THR A 162 -0.08 15.09 -1.49
CA THR A 162 -0.52 14.99 -0.10
C THR A 162 -1.82 14.21 0.00
N THR A 163 -2.17 13.71 1.19
CA THR A 163 -3.44 13.00 1.43
C THR A 163 -4.67 13.82 1.01
N ALA A 164 -4.64 15.13 1.21
CA ALA A 164 -5.72 16.01 0.76
C ALA A 164 -5.81 16.07 -0.77
N GLU A 165 -4.67 16.17 -1.45
CA GLU A 165 -4.59 16.14 -2.92
C GLU A 165 -4.98 14.78 -3.50
N GLN A 166 -4.65 13.67 -2.80
CA GLN A 166 -5.08 12.32 -3.19
C GLN A 166 -6.60 12.19 -3.14
N LYS A 167 -7.23 12.57 -2.01
CA LYS A 167 -8.68 12.54 -1.85
C LYS A 167 -9.38 13.42 -2.90
N LEU A 168 -8.85 14.61 -3.15
CA LEU A 168 -9.36 15.50 -4.17
C LEU A 168 -9.29 14.89 -5.57
N LEU A 169 -8.14 14.34 -5.94
CA LEU A 169 -7.95 13.69 -7.24
C LEU A 169 -8.83 12.45 -7.38
N ALA A 170 -9.02 11.68 -6.31
CA ALA A 170 -9.92 10.54 -6.27
C ALA A 170 -11.39 10.94 -6.48
N SER A 171 -11.82 12.09 -5.93
CA SER A 171 -13.18 12.61 -6.15
C SER A 171 -13.42 12.94 -7.62
N PHE A 172 -12.49 13.61 -8.28
CA PHE A 172 -12.59 13.88 -9.73
C PHE A 172 -12.52 12.59 -10.55
N ALA A 173 -11.65 11.68 -10.14
CA ALA A 173 -11.47 10.39 -10.79
C ALA A 173 -12.73 9.50 -10.76
N SER A 174 -13.55 9.63 -9.71
CA SER A 174 -14.81 8.89 -9.56
C SER A 174 -15.92 9.39 -10.48
N CYS A 175 -15.82 10.62 -10.97
CA CYS A 175 -16.84 11.26 -11.81
C CYS A 175 -16.16 11.98 -13.00
N PRO A 176 -15.53 11.24 -13.95
CA PRO A 176 -14.89 11.83 -15.10
C PRO A 176 -15.94 12.58 -15.95
N ASP A 177 -15.53 13.68 -16.55
CA ASP A 177 -16.35 14.56 -17.43
C ASP A 177 -17.61 15.14 -16.74
N THR A 178 -17.64 15.14 -15.40
CA THR A 178 -18.74 15.68 -14.62
C THR A 178 -18.30 16.93 -13.85
N VAL A 179 -19.13 17.95 -13.85
CA VAL A 179 -18.89 19.14 -13.03
C VAL A 179 -19.26 18.83 -11.57
N LEU A 180 -18.29 18.89 -10.67
CA LEU A 180 -18.51 18.74 -9.24
C LEU A 180 -18.64 20.11 -8.58
N SER A 181 -19.67 20.29 -7.75
CA SER A 181 -19.80 21.48 -6.93
C SER A 181 -18.80 21.45 -5.75
N ARG A 182 -18.59 22.62 -5.11
CA ARG A 182 -17.76 22.67 -3.89
C ARG A 182 -18.34 21.82 -2.75
N GLU A 183 -19.68 21.72 -2.69
CA GLU A 183 -20.40 20.90 -1.73
C GLU A 183 -20.15 19.41 -1.99
N ASP A 184 -20.14 18.96 -3.25
CA ASP A 184 -19.87 17.58 -3.64
C ASP A 184 -18.43 17.18 -3.26
N ILE A 185 -17.47 18.06 -3.56
CA ILE A 185 -16.06 17.87 -3.21
C ILE A 185 -15.89 17.82 -1.68
N ALA A 186 -16.54 18.72 -0.94
CA ALA A 186 -16.48 18.76 0.52
C ALA A 186 -17.06 17.49 1.15
N ALA A 187 -18.15 16.96 0.60
CA ALA A 187 -18.77 15.73 1.05
C ALA A 187 -17.85 14.50 0.83
N ALA A 188 -17.14 14.46 -0.29
CA ALA A 188 -16.21 13.38 -0.62
C ALA A 188 -14.90 13.45 0.20
N MET A 189 -14.52 14.62 0.70
CA MET A 189 -13.23 14.86 1.40
C MET A 189 -13.32 14.78 2.93
N ASP A 190 -14.34 14.15 3.52
CA ASP A 190 -14.54 14.22 4.99
C ASP A 190 -14.71 15.66 5.50
N SER A 191 -15.83 15.98 6.07
CA SER A 191 -16.38 17.31 6.41
C SER A 191 -15.47 18.32 7.17
N SER A 192 -14.18 18.05 7.31
CA SER A 192 -13.20 18.94 7.96
C SER A 192 -12.68 20.06 7.07
N MET A 193 -12.85 19.98 5.73
CA MET A 193 -12.39 21.01 4.79
C MET A 193 -13.56 21.87 4.31
N ARG A 194 -13.54 23.15 4.67
CA ARG A 194 -14.55 24.13 4.23
C ARG A 194 -14.02 25.00 3.08
N GLY A 195 -14.88 25.29 2.12
CA GLY A 195 -14.77 26.19 0.96
C GLY A 195 -13.37 26.69 0.53
N ARG A 196 -12.76 27.60 1.28
CA ARG A 196 -11.44 28.19 0.93
C ARG A 196 -10.31 27.16 0.90
N SER A 197 -10.38 26.08 1.69
CA SER A 197 -9.36 25.05 1.70
C SER A 197 -9.42 24.15 0.46
N ILE A 198 -10.59 23.99 -0.14
CA ILE A 198 -10.77 23.26 -1.41
C ILE A 198 -10.11 24.04 -2.55
N ASP A 199 -10.37 25.33 -2.67
CA ASP A 199 -9.77 26.18 -3.73
C ASP A 199 -8.23 26.16 -3.64
N VAL A 200 -7.67 26.17 -2.42
CA VAL A 200 -6.22 26.04 -2.20
C VAL A 200 -5.70 24.68 -2.60
N ALA A 201 -6.43 23.61 -2.27
CA ALA A 201 -6.05 22.24 -2.65
C ALA A 201 -6.09 22.05 -4.18
N VAL A 202 -7.12 22.55 -4.84
CA VAL A 202 -7.22 22.57 -6.32
C VAL A 202 -6.05 23.33 -6.94
N ALA A 203 -5.75 24.52 -6.44
CA ALA A 203 -4.62 25.32 -6.95
C ALA A 203 -3.27 24.60 -6.79
N ARG A 204 -3.05 23.95 -5.65
CA ARG A 204 -1.82 23.14 -5.41
C ARG A 204 -1.74 21.92 -6.32
N LEU A 205 -2.86 21.24 -6.52
CA LEU A 205 -2.91 20.09 -7.41
C LEU A 205 -2.65 20.51 -8.86
N ARG A 206 -3.30 21.60 -9.33
CA ARG A 206 -3.02 22.19 -10.65
C ARG A 206 -1.54 22.52 -10.85
N ALA A 207 -0.89 23.10 -9.84
CA ALA A 207 0.54 23.40 -9.93
C ALA A 207 1.43 22.17 -10.14
N LYS A 208 0.93 20.96 -9.85
CA LYS A 208 1.66 19.68 -10.00
C LYS A 208 1.35 18.95 -11.29
N ILE A 209 0.12 19.11 -11.82
CA ILE A 209 -0.35 18.29 -12.95
C ILE A 209 -0.66 19.09 -14.21
N GLU A 210 -0.84 20.41 -14.11
CA GLU A 210 -1.15 21.23 -15.29
C GLU A 210 0.12 21.78 -15.93
N PRO A 211 0.20 21.81 -17.26
CA PRO A 211 1.30 22.47 -17.96
C PRO A 211 1.40 23.96 -17.63
N ASP A 212 0.27 24.67 -17.55
CA ASP A 212 0.13 26.03 -17.01
C ASP A 212 -1.10 26.08 -16.07
N PRO A 213 -0.89 26.24 -14.75
CA PRO A 213 -2.01 26.28 -13.78
C PRO A 213 -3.04 27.40 -14.04
N ARG A 214 -2.70 28.42 -14.82
CA ARG A 214 -3.63 29.51 -15.20
C ARG A 214 -4.57 29.12 -16.33
N TYR A 215 -4.18 28.12 -17.13
CA TYR A 215 -4.95 27.56 -18.24
C TYR A 215 -5.07 26.05 -18.08
N PRO A 216 -5.87 25.58 -17.08
CA PRO A 216 -5.93 24.17 -16.75
C PRO A 216 -6.57 23.35 -17.88
N VAL A 217 -5.94 22.22 -18.18
CA VAL A 217 -6.39 21.27 -19.20
C VAL A 217 -7.10 20.08 -18.55
N TYR A 218 -6.61 19.63 -17.39
CA TYR A 218 -7.10 18.44 -16.70
C TYR A 218 -8.13 18.74 -15.62
N LEU A 219 -7.91 19.80 -14.82
CA LEU A 219 -8.84 20.25 -13.78
C LEU A 219 -9.48 21.57 -14.18
N GLN A 220 -10.46 21.48 -15.06
CA GLN A 220 -11.22 22.65 -15.52
C GLN A 220 -12.23 23.14 -14.47
N THR A 221 -12.58 24.44 -14.50
CA THR A 221 -13.62 25.06 -13.66
C THR A 221 -14.64 25.76 -14.51
#